data_ba4a2220f0c35337f08884fa7dd5d263
#
_entry.id   ba4a2220f0c35337f08884fa7dd5d263
#
_cell.length_a   1.000
_cell.length_b   1.000
_cell.length_c   1.000
_cell.angle_alpha   90.00
_cell.angle_beta   90.00
_cell.angle_gamma   90.00
#
_symmetry.space_group_name_H-M   'P 1'
#
loop_
_entity.id
_entity.type
_entity.pdbx_description
1 polymer ?
#
loop_
_entity_poly.entity_id
_entity_poly.type
_entity_poly.pdbx_seq_one_letter_code
_entity_poly.pdbx_strand_id
1 'polypeptide(L)'
;IGKMATTFMGEGCVAMCHWCLFDQYYGQGAFMYRGLWAFKDKNWEIRPAYYAITMITQHTDPGSDMYKGITTDVQIAGTALESKNGWTYLLVNESPLPKKVAIINGNIAAGTYNIYAYTEDRVPSDGSLTLTSSGTVELKENVIYYEIPANSFIVLSDI
;
A
#
# COMPACT_ATOMS: atom_id res chain seq x y z
N ILE A 1 1.02 -0.66 8.53
CA ILE A 1 -0.25 -0.94 7.83
C ILE A 1 0.05 -1.58 6.48
N GLY A 2 0.82 -0.98 5.59
CA GLY A 2 1.11 -1.52 4.26
C GLY A 2 1.60 -2.98 4.31
N LYS A 3 2.60 -3.30 5.15
CA LYS A 3 3.08 -4.67 5.34
C LYS A 3 1.99 -5.62 5.82
N MET A 4 1.26 -5.21 6.85
CA MET A 4 0.19 -6.03 7.43
C MET A 4 -0.87 -6.36 6.37
N ALA A 5 -1.32 -5.34 5.62
CA ALA A 5 -2.29 -5.52 4.56
C ALA A 5 -1.77 -6.45 3.45
N THR A 6 -0.56 -6.18 2.93
CA THR A 6 0.07 -7.00 1.89
C THR A 6 0.21 -8.46 2.32
N THR A 7 0.69 -8.70 3.55
CA THR A 7 0.86 -10.06 4.06
C THR A 7 -0.48 -10.76 4.28
N PHE A 8 -1.45 -10.10 4.92
CA PHE A 8 -2.73 -10.73 5.24
C PHE A 8 -3.57 -11.01 4.01
N MET A 9 -3.58 -10.11 3.03
CA MET A 9 -4.23 -10.36 1.74
C MET A 9 -3.58 -11.54 1.01
N GLY A 10 -2.26 -11.61 0.99
CA GLY A 10 -1.53 -12.74 0.42
C GLY A 10 -1.81 -14.08 1.11
N GLU A 11 -2.21 -14.08 2.38
CA GLU A 11 -2.65 -15.27 3.12
C GLU A 11 -4.17 -15.51 3.05
N GLY A 12 -4.89 -14.77 2.19
CA GLY A 12 -6.32 -14.97 1.96
C GLY A 12 -7.24 -14.23 2.93
N CYS A 13 -6.76 -13.21 3.64
CA CYS A 13 -7.62 -12.37 4.47
C CYS A 13 -8.53 -11.50 3.59
N VAL A 14 -9.84 -11.74 3.66
CA VAL A 14 -10.85 -11.11 2.80
C VAL A 14 -11.36 -9.77 3.32
N ALA A 15 -11.05 -9.42 4.57
CA ALA A 15 -11.43 -8.13 5.16
C ALA A 15 -10.46 -7.74 6.27
N MET A 16 -10.17 -6.44 6.34
CA MET A 16 -9.38 -5.85 7.43
C MET A 16 -10.12 -4.64 7.96
N CYS A 17 -10.26 -4.55 9.28
CA CYS A 17 -10.86 -3.41 9.95
C CYS A 17 -9.77 -2.66 10.71
N HIS A 18 -9.54 -1.41 10.33
CA HIS A 18 -8.64 -0.55 11.08
C HIS A 18 -9.37 0.08 12.27
N TRP A 19 -8.88 -0.13 13.45
CA TRP A 19 -9.32 0.57 14.65
C TRP A 19 -8.33 1.69 14.97
N CYS A 20 -8.68 2.94 14.86
CA CYS A 20 -10.00 3.50 14.64
C CYS A 20 -9.93 4.69 13.66
N LEU A 21 -11.09 5.31 13.36
CA LEU A 21 -11.16 6.42 12.41
C LEU A 21 -10.39 7.65 12.90
N PHE A 22 -10.50 7.99 14.18
CA PHE A 22 -9.76 9.10 14.81
C PHE A 22 -9.24 8.69 16.19
N ASP A 23 -8.26 9.43 16.68
CA ASP A 23 -7.70 9.19 18.01
C ASP A 23 -8.78 9.23 19.09
N GLN A 24 -8.69 8.33 20.05
CA GLN A 24 -9.70 8.16 21.09
C GLN A 24 -9.19 8.68 22.45
N TYR A 25 -10.04 9.39 23.16
CA TYR A 25 -9.82 9.77 24.54
C TYR A 25 -10.74 8.94 25.46
N TYR A 26 -10.13 8.16 26.33
CA TYR A 26 -10.86 7.25 27.23
C TYR A 26 -11.06 7.83 28.65
N GLY A 27 -10.73 9.09 28.87
CA GLY A 27 -10.76 9.72 30.18
C GLY A 27 -9.51 9.44 31.03
N GLN A 28 -9.43 10.07 32.21
CA GLN A 28 -8.32 9.90 33.16
C GLN A 28 -6.90 10.04 32.54
N GLY A 29 -6.75 10.88 31.52
CA GLY A 29 -5.48 11.08 30.82
C GLY A 29 -5.10 9.96 29.81
N ALA A 30 -5.92 8.91 29.68
CA ALA A 30 -5.66 7.86 28.71
C ALA A 30 -6.06 8.30 27.29
N PHE A 31 -5.07 8.39 26.42
CA PHE A 31 -5.24 8.76 25.02
C PHE A 31 -4.68 7.69 24.09
N MET A 32 -5.45 7.29 23.09
CA MET A 32 -5.04 6.30 22.10
C MET A 32 -4.78 6.97 20.76
N TYR A 33 -3.51 7.02 20.35
CA TYR A 33 -3.03 7.62 19.09
C TYR A 33 -3.02 6.60 17.94
N ARG A 34 -4.17 6.02 17.60
CA ARG A 34 -4.29 5.00 16.54
C ARG A 34 -5.26 5.38 15.43
N GLY A 35 -5.78 6.61 15.48
CA GLY A 35 -6.71 7.11 14.47
C GLY A 35 -6.05 7.32 13.12
N LEU A 36 -6.85 7.33 12.07
CA LEU A 36 -6.46 7.85 10.75
C LEU A 36 -6.39 9.37 10.78
N TRP A 37 -7.12 9.99 11.68
CA TRP A 37 -7.06 11.41 12.03
C TRP A 37 -6.67 11.58 13.49
N ALA A 38 -5.94 12.66 13.74
CA ALA A 38 -5.69 13.14 15.10
C ALA A 38 -7.01 13.58 15.77
N PHE A 39 -6.99 13.76 17.08
CA PHE A 39 -8.14 14.26 17.81
C PHE A 39 -8.35 15.77 17.58
N LYS A 40 -9.50 16.30 18.00
CA LYS A 40 -9.92 17.70 17.81
C LYS A 40 -8.91 18.77 18.29
N ASP A 41 -8.12 18.47 19.33
CA ASP A 41 -7.08 19.37 19.85
C ASP A 41 -5.88 19.51 18.89
N LYS A 42 -5.76 18.62 17.92
CA LYS A 42 -4.82 18.64 16.79
C LYS A 42 -5.52 18.96 15.46
N ASN A 43 -6.65 19.64 15.53
CA ASN A 43 -7.42 20.09 14.37
C ASN A 43 -7.73 18.97 13.34
N TRP A 44 -7.92 17.73 13.81
CA TRP A 44 -8.22 16.57 12.97
C TRP A 44 -7.14 16.31 11.88
N GLU A 45 -5.89 16.62 12.19
CA GLU A 45 -4.76 16.39 11.29
C GLU A 45 -4.73 14.96 10.79
N ILE A 46 -4.50 14.79 9.48
CA ILE A 46 -4.42 13.46 8.85
C ILE A 46 -3.11 12.79 9.28
N ARG A 47 -3.24 11.54 9.73
CA ARG A 47 -2.07 10.75 10.14
C ARG A 47 -1.49 9.97 8.97
N PRO A 48 -0.19 9.68 8.99
CA PRO A 48 0.47 8.88 7.96
C PRO A 48 -0.23 7.55 7.65
N ALA A 49 -0.83 6.90 8.64
CA ALA A 49 -1.59 5.66 8.48
C ALA A 49 -2.75 5.76 7.48
N TYR A 50 -3.38 6.93 7.37
CA TYR A 50 -4.47 7.20 6.44
C TYR A 50 -4.04 6.96 4.99
N TYR A 51 -2.88 7.49 4.60
CA TYR A 51 -2.40 7.39 3.22
C TYR A 51 -2.12 5.95 2.81
N ALA A 52 -1.56 5.13 3.69
CA ALA A 52 -1.33 3.71 3.41
C ALA A 52 -2.64 2.95 3.19
N ILE A 53 -3.69 3.26 3.97
CA ILE A 53 -5.03 2.67 3.79
C ILE A 53 -5.67 3.18 2.49
N THR A 54 -5.60 4.48 2.24
CA THR A 54 -6.17 5.10 1.04
C THR A 54 -5.56 4.53 -0.24
N MET A 55 -4.25 4.33 -0.29
CA MET A 55 -3.59 3.67 -1.42
C MET A 55 -4.16 2.27 -1.71
N ILE A 56 -4.43 1.50 -0.66
CA ILE A 56 -5.03 0.17 -0.83
C ILE A 56 -6.46 0.31 -1.34
N THR A 57 -7.30 1.09 -0.64
CA THR A 57 -8.74 1.15 -0.93
C THR A 57 -9.07 1.84 -2.25
N GLN A 58 -8.21 2.69 -2.77
CA GLN A 58 -8.39 3.35 -4.07
C GLN A 58 -8.00 2.47 -5.26
N HIS A 59 -7.14 1.49 -5.04
CA HIS A 59 -6.58 0.66 -6.10
C HIS A 59 -6.91 -0.82 -5.93
N THR A 60 -7.93 -1.16 -5.14
CA THR A 60 -8.40 -2.54 -4.99
C THR A 60 -9.93 -2.56 -5.06
N ASP A 61 -10.45 -3.45 -5.88
CA ASP A 61 -11.90 -3.65 -6.02
C ASP A 61 -12.40 -4.74 -5.06
N PRO A 62 -13.62 -4.60 -4.52
CA PRO A 62 -14.29 -5.70 -3.83
C PRO A 62 -14.45 -6.92 -4.75
N GLY A 63 -14.13 -8.09 -4.22
CA GLY A 63 -14.23 -9.35 -4.97
C GLY A 63 -13.05 -9.63 -5.89
N SER A 64 -11.94 -8.90 -5.74
CA SER A 64 -10.69 -9.23 -6.45
C SER A 64 -10.15 -10.58 -6.01
N ASP A 65 -9.61 -11.34 -6.95
CA ASP A 65 -8.80 -12.51 -6.66
C ASP A 65 -7.43 -12.08 -6.12
N MET A 66 -6.96 -12.77 -5.08
CA MET A 66 -5.72 -12.42 -4.40
C MET A 66 -4.65 -13.49 -4.61
N TYR A 67 -3.45 -13.04 -4.98
CA TYR A 67 -2.31 -13.91 -5.27
C TYR A 67 -1.16 -13.54 -4.34
N LYS A 68 -0.73 -14.52 -3.53
CA LYS A 68 0.43 -14.36 -2.66
C LYS A 68 1.71 -14.23 -3.47
N GLY A 69 2.46 -13.17 -3.24
CA GLY A 69 3.80 -13.02 -3.77
C GLY A 69 4.78 -13.98 -3.08
N ILE A 70 5.58 -14.67 -3.86
CA ILE A 70 6.69 -15.50 -3.38
C ILE A 70 7.98 -14.73 -3.61
N THR A 71 8.74 -14.52 -2.56
CA THR A 71 10.01 -13.79 -2.61
C THR A 71 11.12 -14.57 -1.92
N THR A 72 12.35 -14.39 -2.38
CA THR A 72 13.56 -14.92 -1.73
C THR A 72 14.19 -13.95 -0.74
N ASP A 73 13.75 -12.68 -0.73
CA ASP A 73 14.21 -11.67 0.22
C ASP A 73 13.17 -11.46 1.32
N VAL A 74 13.50 -11.82 2.56
CA VAL A 74 12.61 -11.73 3.72
C VAL A 74 12.20 -10.28 4.06
N GLN A 75 12.91 -9.29 3.54
CA GLN A 75 12.60 -7.87 3.73
C GLN A 75 11.61 -7.33 2.68
N ILE A 76 11.29 -8.15 1.68
CA ILE A 76 10.32 -7.81 0.64
C ILE A 76 9.05 -8.63 0.86
N ALA A 77 7.91 -7.99 0.82
CA ALA A 77 6.62 -8.66 0.73
C ALA A 77 5.86 -8.16 -0.50
N GLY A 78 5.09 -9.04 -1.11
CA GLY A 78 4.27 -8.70 -2.26
C GLY A 78 2.97 -9.50 -2.30
N THR A 79 1.93 -8.89 -2.86
CA THR A 79 0.64 -9.52 -3.15
C THR A 79 0.10 -8.88 -4.41
N ALA A 80 -0.46 -9.68 -5.30
CA ALA A 80 -1.17 -9.19 -6.48
C ALA A 80 -2.68 -9.39 -6.29
N LEU A 81 -3.45 -8.46 -6.83
CA LEU A 81 -4.91 -8.51 -6.85
C LEU A 81 -5.36 -8.37 -8.30
N GLU A 82 -6.25 -9.25 -8.72
CA GLU A 82 -6.89 -9.22 -10.03
C GLU A 82 -8.37 -8.90 -9.86
N SER A 83 -8.83 -7.85 -10.52
CA SER A 83 -10.23 -7.50 -10.61
C SER A 83 -10.69 -7.50 -12.07
N LYS A 84 -11.99 -7.32 -12.28
CA LYS A 84 -12.54 -7.11 -13.65
C LYS A 84 -12.04 -5.82 -14.32
N ASN A 85 -11.48 -4.88 -13.56
CA ASN A 85 -11.02 -3.59 -14.04
C ASN A 85 -9.51 -3.56 -14.29
N GLY A 86 -8.74 -4.51 -13.75
CA GLY A 86 -7.30 -4.57 -13.92
C GLY A 86 -6.58 -5.24 -12.76
N TRP A 87 -5.29 -4.99 -12.68
CA TRP A 87 -4.38 -5.57 -11.70
C TRP A 87 -3.78 -4.52 -10.78
N THR A 88 -3.61 -4.91 -9.53
CA THR A 88 -2.90 -4.12 -8.51
C THR A 88 -1.85 -4.98 -7.82
N TYR A 89 -0.64 -4.46 -7.70
CA TYR A 89 0.44 -5.08 -6.93
C TYR A 89 0.71 -4.23 -5.70
N LEU A 90 0.63 -4.86 -4.54
CA LEU A 90 1.05 -4.29 -3.25
C LEU A 90 2.44 -4.80 -2.93
N LEU A 91 3.39 -3.90 -2.74
CA LEU A 91 4.80 -4.24 -2.49
C LEU A 91 5.30 -3.51 -1.25
N VAL A 92 6.05 -4.19 -0.43
CA VAL A 92 6.69 -3.61 0.76
C VAL A 92 8.18 -3.89 0.74
N ASN A 93 8.99 -2.89 1.03
CA ASN A 93 10.39 -3.01 1.31
C ASN A 93 10.66 -2.54 2.75
N GLU A 94 11.04 -3.45 3.63
CA GLU A 94 11.45 -3.15 5.02
C GLU A 94 12.96 -2.93 5.17
N SER A 95 13.71 -3.06 4.08
CA SER A 95 15.14 -2.79 4.08
C SER A 95 15.40 -1.28 4.20
N PRO A 96 16.43 -0.87 4.94
CA PRO A 96 16.91 0.51 4.92
C PRO A 96 17.59 0.88 3.59
N LEU A 97 17.67 -0.04 2.63
CA LEU A 97 18.23 0.15 1.31
C LEU A 97 17.18 -0.12 0.22
N PRO A 98 17.24 0.59 -0.91
CA PRO A 98 16.38 0.26 -2.05
C PRO A 98 16.69 -1.15 -2.57
N LYS A 99 15.68 -1.81 -3.13
CA LYS A 99 15.76 -3.18 -3.63
C LYS A 99 15.27 -3.27 -5.07
N LYS A 100 16.11 -3.79 -5.95
CA LYS A 100 15.69 -4.12 -7.32
C LYS A 100 14.97 -5.46 -7.33
N VAL A 101 13.77 -5.46 -7.89
CA VAL A 101 12.94 -6.65 -7.99
C VAL A 101 12.50 -6.89 -9.44
N ALA A 102 12.29 -8.15 -9.76
CA ALA A 102 11.58 -8.59 -10.95
C ALA A 102 10.27 -9.22 -10.50
N ILE A 103 9.15 -8.56 -10.81
CA ILE A 103 7.81 -9.07 -10.49
C ILE A 103 7.34 -9.87 -11.70
N ILE A 104 7.17 -11.17 -11.51
CA ILE A 104 6.76 -12.08 -12.57
C ILE A 104 5.29 -12.41 -12.39
N ASN A 105 4.48 -12.12 -13.43
CA ASN A 105 3.08 -12.51 -13.48
C ASN A 105 2.80 -13.20 -14.84
N GLY A 106 2.67 -14.52 -14.80
CA GLY A 106 2.46 -15.35 -15.99
C GLY A 106 1.09 -15.20 -16.66
N ASN A 107 0.15 -14.50 -16.00
CA ASN A 107 -1.23 -14.34 -16.49
C ASN A 107 -1.43 -13.10 -17.37
N ILE A 108 -0.45 -12.23 -17.47
CA ILE A 108 -0.54 -10.96 -18.18
C ILE A 108 0.64 -10.81 -19.14
N ALA A 109 0.34 -10.51 -20.40
CA ALA A 109 1.38 -10.37 -21.43
C ALA A 109 2.04 -8.98 -21.46
N ALA A 110 1.28 -7.91 -21.25
CA ALA A 110 1.77 -6.53 -21.26
C ALA A 110 0.80 -5.60 -20.55
N GLY A 111 1.30 -4.47 -20.06
CA GLY A 111 0.50 -3.44 -19.41
C GLY A 111 1.37 -2.30 -18.88
N THR A 112 0.74 -1.17 -18.59
CA THR A 112 1.40 -0.01 -17.96
C THR A 112 0.71 0.24 -16.63
N TYR A 113 1.49 0.34 -15.57
CA TYR A 113 1.01 0.50 -14.20
C TYR A 113 1.44 1.84 -13.66
N ASN A 114 0.53 2.57 -13.06
CA ASN A 114 0.83 3.76 -12.27
C ASN A 114 1.53 3.36 -10.98
N ILE A 115 2.50 4.15 -10.55
CA ILE A 115 3.29 3.92 -9.33
C ILE A 115 2.79 4.88 -8.26
N TYR A 116 2.30 4.34 -7.15
CA TYR A 116 1.97 5.09 -5.95
C TYR A 116 2.95 4.67 -4.85
N ALA A 117 3.74 5.63 -4.37
CA ALA A 117 4.81 5.35 -3.42
C ALA A 117 4.53 6.05 -2.09
N TYR A 118 4.43 5.27 -1.02
CA TYR A 118 4.41 5.74 0.35
C TYR A 118 5.82 5.57 0.94
N THR A 119 6.48 6.69 1.13
CA THR A 119 7.79 6.83 1.77
C THR A 119 7.71 7.96 2.78
N GLU A 120 8.68 8.06 3.68
CA GLU A 120 8.68 9.10 4.71
C GLU A 120 8.62 10.53 4.14
N ASP A 121 9.30 10.76 3.02
CA ASP A 121 9.39 12.05 2.33
C ASP A 121 8.22 12.35 1.37
N ARG A 122 7.32 11.38 1.15
CA ARG A 122 6.18 11.52 0.23
C ARG A 122 4.82 11.57 0.91
N VAL A 123 4.78 11.58 2.23
CA VAL A 123 3.52 11.81 2.95
C VAL A 123 3.11 13.27 2.74
N PRO A 124 1.90 13.55 2.19
CA PRO A 124 1.46 14.92 1.98
C PRO A 124 1.41 15.71 3.29
N SER A 125 1.91 16.93 3.26
CA SER A 125 1.87 17.89 4.37
C SER A 125 0.96 19.09 4.08
N ASP A 126 0.35 19.11 2.90
CA ASP A 126 -0.49 20.21 2.39
C ASP A 126 -2.00 19.96 2.60
N GLY A 127 -2.36 18.87 3.29
CA GLY A 127 -3.75 18.46 3.50
C GLY A 127 -4.36 17.67 2.36
N SER A 128 -3.59 17.31 1.32
CA SER A 128 -4.06 16.42 0.26
C SER A 128 -4.54 15.09 0.83
N LEU A 129 -5.68 14.60 0.33
CA LEU A 129 -6.29 13.36 0.82
C LEU A 129 -5.76 12.10 0.12
N THR A 130 -5.00 12.26 -0.95
CA THR A 130 -4.52 11.15 -1.77
C THR A 130 -3.07 11.32 -2.16
N LEU A 131 -2.38 10.21 -2.35
CA LEU A 131 -1.06 10.20 -2.98
C LEU A 131 -1.25 10.19 -4.51
N THR A 132 -0.57 11.12 -5.18
CA THR A 132 -0.54 11.14 -6.65
C THR A 132 0.46 10.12 -7.18
N SER A 133 0.21 9.62 -8.38
CA SER A 133 1.18 8.77 -9.09
C SER A 133 2.53 9.47 -9.22
N SER A 134 3.59 8.73 -8.95
CA SER A 134 4.98 9.20 -9.09
C SER A 134 5.58 8.87 -10.46
N GLY A 135 4.84 8.22 -11.33
CA GLY A 135 5.28 7.77 -12.64
C GLY A 135 4.60 6.46 -13.04
N THR A 136 5.15 5.82 -14.04
CA THR A 136 4.63 4.55 -14.55
C THR A 136 5.75 3.52 -14.68
N VAL A 137 5.36 2.24 -14.67
CA VAL A 137 6.22 1.10 -14.97
C VAL A 137 5.52 0.18 -15.96
N GLU A 138 6.29 -0.44 -16.83
CA GLU A 138 5.75 -1.34 -17.84
C GLU A 138 5.96 -2.81 -17.46
N LEU A 139 4.90 -3.61 -17.64
CA LEU A 139 4.98 -5.06 -17.68
C LEU A 139 5.33 -5.45 -19.11
N LYS A 140 6.49 -6.04 -19.32
CA LYS A 140 6.95 -6.56 -20.61
C LYS A 140 7.36 -8.03 -20.45
N GLU A 141 6.94 -8.87 -21.37
CA GLU A 141 7.28 -10.30 -21.34
C GLU A 141 6.99 -10.95 -19.97
N ASN A 142 5.85 -10.60 -19.39
CA ASN A 142 5.40 -11.06 -18.07
C ASN A 142 6.25 -10.60 -16.87
N VAL A 143 7.12 -9.59 -17.04
CA VAL A 143 8.01 -9.11 -15.98
C VAL A 143 7.90 -7.59 -15.83
N ILE A 144 7.76 -7.14 -14.59
CA ILE A 144 7.97 -5.74 -14.18
C ILE A 144 9.32 -5.66 -13.48
N TYR A 145 10.23 -4.85 -14.00
CA TYR A 145 11.46 -4.49 -13.31
C TYR A 145 11.26 -3.18 -12.56
N TYR A 146 11.42 -3.21 -11.26
CA TYR A 146 11.22 -2.03 -10.43
C TYR A 146 12.23 -1.97 -9.29
N GLU A 147 12.66 -0.75 -8.92
CA GLU A 147 13.47 -0.52 -7.74
C GLU A 147 12.56 0.03 -6.63
N ILE A 148 12.28 -0.82 -5.64
CA ILE A 148 11.44 -0.45 -4.49
C ILE A 148 12.30 0.40 -3.54
N PRO A 149 11.90 1.66 -3.24
CA PRO A 149 12.62 2.50 -2.30
C PRO A 149 12.80 1.85 -0.93
N ALA A 150 13.80 2.30 -0.18
CA ALA A 150 14.00 1.87 1.21
C ALA A 150 12.76 2.20 2.08
N ASN A 151 12.45 1.34 3.04
CA ASN A 151 11.37 1.54 4.03
C ASN A 151 10.07 2.05 3.40
N SER A 152 9.60 1.39 2.34
CA SER A 152 8.48 1.88 1.54
C SER A 152 7.33 0.88 1.41
N PHE A 153 6.15 1.44 1.13
CA PHE A 153 4.98 0.71 0.65
C PHE A 153 4.60 1.27 -0.73
N ILE A 154 4.52 0.38 -1.70
CA ILE A 154 4.27 0.72 -3.12
C ILE A 154 2.99 0.03 -3.58
N VAL A 155 2.20 0.77 -4.33
CA VAL A 155 1.09 0.23 -5.12
C VAL A 155 1.41 0.47 -6.58
N LEU A 156 1.42 -0.60 -7.38
CA LEU A 156 1.44 -0.52 -8.84
C LEU A 156 0.04 -0.91 -9.32
N SER A 157 -0.63 -0.07 -10.08
CA SER A 157 -2.00 -0.32 -10.50
C SER A 157 -2.28 0.23 -11.89
N ASP A 158 -3.06 -0.51 -12.68
CA ASP A 158 -3.63 -0.08 -13.95
C ASP A 158 -5.13 0.28 -13.85
N ILE A 159 -5.62 0.30 -12.58
CA ILE A 159 -6.99 0.71 -12.22
C ILE A 159 -7.01 2.19 -11.87
#